data_0ff3fcecee165d5c270a07206f3789ed
#
_entry.id   0ff3fcecee165d5c270a07206f3789ed
#
_cell.length_a   1.000
_cell.length_b   1.000
_cell.length_c   1.000
_cell.angle_alpha   90.00
_cell.angle_beta   90.00
_cell.angle_gamma   90.00
#
_symmetry.space_group_name_H-M   'P 1'
#
loop_
_entity.id
_entity.type
_entity.pdbx_description
1 polymer ?
#
loop_
_entity_poly.entity_id
_entity_poly.type
_entity_poly.pdbx_seq_one_letter_code
_entity_poly.pdbx_strand_id
1 'polypeptide(L)'
;AEHTAAEPEPSTPESAVQTVEKEPVQEINGIPLRENKDLYSVYDDSGIVTMYLTVSSGNEAEGTNHTWAEINHYSVYDYEKMGVERYQVNGLLQVGDENGPVVGEVGYNEIVPNATVQIRGQTSSTNDQKNYKIELKKGKGTWRGQRTIALNKHMGEGLRFRNKMAYDLIEGIPQMTGLRTQFVHLYVRDLTTGSGAAFEDYGLYTQVEQLNKTALKTHGLDRNGQLYKVNSFEFQRYEDDLKLTTDPDYDEKKFEQHLETKGSSDHT
;
A
#
# COMPACT_ATOMS: atom_id res chain seq x y z
N ALA A 1 29.94 53.24 48.40
CA ALA A 1 28.67 53.19 47.70
C ALA A 1 28.93 52.63 46.31
N GLU A 2 28.76 51.35 46.19
CA GLU A 2 28.88 50.61 44.92
C GLU A 2 27.49 50.51 44.28
N HIS A 3 27.38 50.96 43.05
CA HIS A 3 26.22 50.82 42.21
C HIS A 3 26.37 49.52 41.44
N THR A 4 25.54 48.53 41.80
CA THR A 4 25.40 47.31 41.03
C THR A 4 24.38 47.56 39.91
N ALA A 5 24.83 47.48 38.67
CA ALA A 5 23.97 47.56 37.49
C ALA A 5 23.30 46.19 37.28
N ALA A 6 21.97 46.18 37.11
CA ALA A 6 21.19 44.98 36.76
C ALA A 6 21.36 44.67 35.27
N GLU A 7 21.68 43.42 34.95
CA GLU A 7 21.65 42.86 33.61
C GLU A 7 20.19 42.75 33.10
N PRO A 8 19.94 43.04 31.82
CA PRO A 8 18.61 42.82 31.23
C PRO A 8 18.38 41.33 30.92
N GLU A 9 17.23 40.81 31.31
CA GLU A 9 16.77 39.49 30.97
C GLU A 9 16.61 39.32 29.45
N PRO A 10 16.90 38.11 28.91
CA PRO A 10 16.74 37.87 27.49
C PRO A 10 15.24 37.73 27.14
N SER A 11 14.76 38.61 26.28
CA SER A 11 13.43 38.54 25.69
C SER A 11 13.28 37.28 24.80
N THR A 12 12.37 36.39 25.18
CA THR A 12 11.94 35.23 24.37
C THR A 12 11.34 35.75 23.06
N PRO A 13 11.75 35.22 21.89
CA PRO A 13 11.09 35.59 20.65
C PRO A 13 9.69 35.01 20.62
N GLU A 14 8.70 35.87 20.56
CA GLU A 14 7.30 35.56 20.31
C GLU A 14 7.21 34.86 18.95
N SER A 15 6.91 33.55 18.97
CA SER A 15 6.73 32.74 17.79
C SER A 15 5.50 33.26 17.04
N ALA A 16 5.74 33.96 15.94
CA ALA A 16 4.68 34.36 15.01
C ALA A 16 4.04 33.10 14.45
N VAL A 17 2.85 32.78 14.93
CA VAL A 17 1.97 31.77 14.31
C VAL A 17 1.59 32.31 12.93
N GLN A 18 2.29 31.82 11.90
CA GLN A 18 1.86 32.03 10.53
C GLN A 18 0.50 31.33 10.37
N THR A 19 -0.54 32.10 10.27
CA THR A 19 -1.84 31.66 9.78
C THR A 19 -1.64 31.24 8.32
N VAL A 20 -1.49 29.94 8.10
CA VAL A 20 -1.54 29.36 6.76
C VAL A 20 -2.95 29.67 6.23
N GLU A 21 -3.06 30.58 5.29
CA GLU A 21 -4.29 30.76 4.52
C GLU A 21 -4.62 29.39 3.89
N LYS A 22 -5.75 28.82 4.30
CA LYS A 22 -6.25 27.59 3.68
C LYS A 22 -6.62 27.94 2.25
N GLU A 23 -5.95 27.31 1.29
CA GLU A 23 -6.36 27.41 -0.11
C GLU A 23 -7.85 27.06 -0.25
N PRO A 24 -8.57 27.72 -1.16
CA PRO A 24 -9.98 27.47 -1.36
C PRO A 24 -10.19 25.99 -1.72
N VAL A 25 -11.00 25.30 -0.93
CA VAL A 25 -11.36 23.90 -1.17
C VAL A 25 -12.03 23.81 -2.53
N GLN A 26 -11.44 23.08 -3.46
CA GLN A 26 -12.06 22.84 -4.77
C GLN A 26 -13.31 21.99 -4.60
N GLU A 27 -14.39 22.40 -5.25
CA GLU A 27 -15.67 21.71 -5.19
C GLU A 27 -15.99 21.09 -6.55
N ILE A 28 -16.47 19.85 -6.53
CA ILE A 28 -17.08 19.20 -7.69
C ILE A 28 -18.56 19.03 -7.38
N ASN A 29 -19.42 19.70 -8.15
CA ASN A 29 -20.87 19.68 -7.93
C ASN A 29 -21.28 20.06 -6.48
N GLY A 30 -20.57 21.01 -5.86
CA GLY A 30 -20.82 21.44 -4.49
C GLY A 30 -20.25 20.50 -3.42
N ILE A 31 -19.51 19.46 -3.81
CA ILE A 31 -18.83 18.53 -2.88
C ILE A 31 -17.36 18.91 -2.80
N PRO A 32 -16.86 19.32 -1.61
CA PRO A 32 -15.45 19.68 -1.47
C PRO A 32 -14.55 18.45 -1.59
N LEU A 33 -13.63 18.46 -2.55
CA LEU A 33 -12.55 17.49 -2.61
C LEU A 33 -11.45 17.90 -1.63
N ARG A 34 -11.19 17.07 -0.62
CA ARG A 34 -10.29 17.39 0.50
C ARG A 34 -9.00 16.56 0.48
N GLU A 35 -8.61 16.05 -0.67
CA GLU A 35 -7.35 15.33 -0.75
C GLU A 35 -6.16 16.26 -0.48
N ASN A 36 -5.23 15.77 0.36
CA ASN A 36 -3.95 16.45 0.56
C ASN A 36 -2.99 16.13 -0.59
N LYS A 37 -2.87 17.01 -1.57
CA LYS A 37 -1.98 16.84 -2.74
C LYS A 37 -0.48 16.90 -2.40
N ASP A 38 -0.09 17.50 -1.28
CA ASP A 38 1.31 17.59 -0.86
C ASP A 38 1.93 16.21 -0.64
N LEU A 39 1.11 15.19 -0.35
CA LEU A 39 1.58 13.83 -0.13
C LEU A 39 2.37 13.24 -1.32
N TYR A 40 2.09 13.69 -2.54
CA TYR A 40 2.77 13.20 -3.75
C TYR A 40 4.18 13.77 -3.90
N SER A 41 4.48 14.89 -3.27
CA SER A 41 5.79 15.52 -3.29
C SER A 41 6.68 15.20 -2.07
N VAL A 42 6.12 14.53 -1.05
CA VAL A 42 6.87 14.19 0.19
C VAL A 42 8.02 13.23 -0.06
N TYR A 43 7.87 12.33 -1.03
CA TYR A 43 8.89 11.35 -1.38
C TYR A 43 9.23 11.46 -2.86
N ASP A 44 10.52 11.46 -3.18
CA ASP A 44 10.97 11.32 -4.56
C ASP A 44 10.62 9.91 -5.08
N ASP A 45 9.80 9.84 -6.10
CA ASP A 45 9.36 8.61 -6.76
C ASP A 45 9.91 8.47 -8.19
N SER A 46 10.79 9.39 -8.61
CA SER A 46 11.39 9.42 -9.95
C SER A 46 12.41 8.31 -10.17
N GLY A 47 13.01 7.79 -9.08
CA GLY A 47 14.03 6.75 -9.11
C GLY A 47 13.47 5.33 -8.95
N ILE A 48 14.37 4.37 -8.81
CA ILE A 48 14.07 2.96 -8.51
C ILE A 48 14.54 2.68 -7.09
N VAL A 49 13.64 2.19 -6.23
CA VAL A 49 13.97 1.73 -4.88
C VAL A 49 14.32 0.24 -4.95
N THR A 50 15.38 -0.19 -4.31
CA THR A 50 15.71 -1.61 -4.20
C THR A 50 15.09 -2.19 -2.93
N MET A 51 14.41 -3.32 -3.06
CA MET A 51 13.87 -4.08 -1.94
C MET A 51 14.48 -5.48 -1.89
N TYR A 52 14.96 -5.86 -0.73
CA TYR A 52 15.49 -7.18 -0.41
C TYR A 52 14.47 -7.91 0.46
N LEU A 53 13.92 -9.00 -0.05
CA LEU A 53 12.91 -9.80 0.64
C LEU A 53 13.49 -11.18 0.94
N THR A 54 13.74 -11.47 2.21
CA THR A 54 14.05 -12.83 2.64
C THR A 54 12.76 -13.49 3.13
N VAL A 55 12.36 -14.59 2.50
CA VAL A 55 11.17 -15.36 2.89
C VAL A 55 11.55 -16.61 3.66
N SER A 56 10.74 -16.95 4.67
CA SER A 56 10.92 -18.13 5.49
C SER A 56 9.57 -18.75 5.87
N SER A 57 9.53 -20.07 6.02
CA SER A 57 8.36 -20.74 6.57
C SER A 57 8.18 -20.35 8.05
N GLY A 58 6.96 -20.04 8.42
CA GLY A 58 6.58 -19.71 9.80
C GLY A 58 5.86 -20.86 10.48
N ASN A 59 4.70 -20.56 11.07
CA ASN A 59 3.91 -21.53 11.82
C ASN A 59 2.45 -21.56 11.33
N GLU A 60 1.76 -22.65 11.64
CA GLU A 60 0.38 -22.90 11.24
C GLU A 60 -0.60 -21.89 11.89
N ALA A 61 -0.34 -21.52 13.15
CA ALA A 61 -1.24 -20.60 13.87
C ALA A 61 -1.30 -19.20 13.22
N GLU A 62 -0.22 -18.78 12.54
CA GLU A 62 -0.16 -17.54 11.77
C GLU A 62 -0.51 -17.76 10.28
N GLY A 63 -0.78 -18.98 9.84
CA GLY A 63 -1.00 -19.32 8.44
C GLY A 63 0.22 -19.09 7.54
N THR A 64 1.42 -19.12 8.12
CA THR A 64 2.69 -18.80 7.43
C THR A 64 3.60 -20.02 7.23
N ASN A 65 3.08 -21.23 7.45
CA ASN A 65 3.81 -22.50 7.39
C ASN A 65 3.98 -23.07 5.96
N HIS A 66 3.88 -22.21 4.96
CA HIS A 66 4.02 -22.57 3.56
C HIS A 66 5.42 -22.36 3.02
N THR A 67 5.71 -22.90 1.84
CA THR A 67 6.94 -22.69 1.10
C THR A 67 6.77 -21.58 0.05
N TRP A 68 7.87 -20.98 -0.36
CA TRP A 68 7.87 -19.98 -1.43
C TRP A 68 7.45 -20.58 -2.78
N ALA A 69 7.79 -21.84 -2.98
CA ALA A 69 7.32 -22.61 -4.16
C ALA A 69 5.79 -22.71 -4.19
N GLU A 70 5.14 -23.04 -3.06
CA GLU A 70 3.68 -23.10 -2.96
C GLU A 70 3.04 -21.73 -3.21
N ILE A 71 3.61 -20.64 -2.63
CA ILE A 71 3.15 -19.27 -2.86
C ILE A 71 3.13 -18.95 -4.36
N ASN A 72 4.14 -19.37 -5.11
CA ASN A 72 4.27 -19.07 -6.54
C ASN A 72 3.55 -20.07 -7.44
N HIS A 73 3.16 -21.21 -6.93
CA HIS A 73 2.49 -22.24 -7.72
C HIS A 73 1.00 -21.98 -7.94
N TYR A 74 0.28 -21.63 -6.87
CA TYR A 74 -1.18 -21.50 -6.90
C TYR A 74 -1.63 -20.11 -7.34
N SER A 75 -2.71 -20.07 -8.14
CA SER A 75 -3.45 -18.86 -8.46
C SER A 75 -4.58 -18.62 -7.45
N VAL A 76 -5.21 -17.44 -7.50
CA VAL A 76 -6.40 -17.16 -6.67
C VAL A 76 -7.54 -18.16 -6.97
N TYR A 77 -7.69 -18.57 -8.22
CA TYR A 77 -8.71 -19.53 -8.64
C TYR A 77 -8.46 -20.95 -8.07
N ASP A 78 -7.18 -21.30 -7.87
CA ASP A 78 -6.83 -22.56 -7.21
C ASP A 78 -7.21 -22.52 -5.74
N TYR A 79 -6.95 -21.41 -5.03
CA TYR A 79 -7.37 -21.23 -3.63
C TYR A 79 -8.90 -21.25 -3.49
N GLU A 80 -9.63 -20.58 -4.37
CA GLU A 80 -11.11 -20.62 -4.41
C GLU A 80 -11.63 -22.04 -4.61
N LYS A 81 -11.03 -22.79 -5.54
CA LYS A 81 -11.38 -24.18 -5.81
C LYS A 81 -11.08 -25.12 -4.64
N MET A 82 -9.97 -24.89 -3.94
CA MET A 82 -9.59 -25.63 -2.73
C MET A 82 -10.42 -25.23 -1.50
N GLY A 83 -11.11 -24.09 -1.54
CA GLY A 83 -11.86 -23.54 -0.40
C GLY A 83 -10.96 -23.05 0.74
N VAL A 84 -9.75 -22.61 0.43
CA VAL A 84 -8.77 -22.14 1.42
C VAL A 84 -8.37 -20.68 1.17
N GLU A 85 -7.89 -20.01 2.19
CA GLU A 85 -7.30 -18.68 2.05
C GLU A 85 -5.97 -18.76 1.30
N ARG A 86 -5.54 -17.61 0.74
CA ARG A 86 -4.23 -17.51 0.06
C ARG A 86 -3.11 -17.82 1.05
N TYR A 87 -2.25 -18.71 0.67
CA TYR A 87 -1.07 -19.07 1.46
C TYR A 87 -0.17 -17.88 1.71
N GLN A 88 0.44 -17.87 2.87
CA GLN A 88 1.38 -16.83 3.30
C GLN A 88 2.69 -17.45 3.79
N VAL A 89 3.74 -16.66 3.72
CA VAL A 89 5.03 -16.94 4.34
C VAL A 89 5.48 -15.75 5.17
N ASN A 90 6.37 -15.97 6.13
CA ASN A 90 7.07 -14.89 6.79
C ASN A 90 8.04 -14.20 5.83
N GLY A 91 8.16 -12.88 5.93
CA GLY A 91 9.11 -12.06 5.17
C GLY A 91 9.93 -11.17 6.07
N LEU A 92 11.22 -11.06 5.78
CA LEU A 92 12.05 -9.95 6.23
C LEU A 92 12.21 -9.03 5.03
N LEU A 93 11.50 -7.91 5.04
CA LEU A 93 11.63 -6.86 4.06
C LEU A 93 12.69 -5.87 4.52
N GLN A 94 13.66 -5.60 3.66
CA GLN A 94 14.69 -4.59 3.84
C GLN A 94 14.70 -3.65 2.64
N VAL A 95 14.67 -2.35 2.88
CA VAL A 95 14.70 -1.34 1.81
C VAL A 95 16.11 -0.76 1.71
N GLY A 96 16.56 -0.51 0.49
CA GLY A 96 17.90 -0.01 0.23
C GLY A 96 18.13 0.42 -1.21
N ASP A 97 19.38 0.31 -1.63
CA ASP A 97 19.86 0.58 -2.99
C ASP A 97 20.53 -0.67 -3.59
N GLU A 98 21.25 -0.50 -4.70
CA GLU A 98 21.97 -1.60 -5.37
C GLU A 98 23.11 -2.22 -4.54
N ASN A 99 23.53 -1.55 -3.47
CA ASN A 99 24.61 -2.02 -2.59
C ASN A 99 24.10 -2.77 -1.36
N GLY A 100 22.78 -2.73 -1.10
CA GLY A 100 22.15 -3.42 0.01
C GLY A 100 21.19 -2.55 0.82
N PRO A 101 20.74 -3.05 1.99
CA PRO A 101 19.87 -2.31 2.90
C PRO A 101 20.53 -1.03 3.42
N VAL A 102 19.79 0.10 3.44
CA VAL A 102 20.30 1.42 3.81
C VAL A 102 19.86 1.79 5.23
N VAL A 103 20.77 2.47 5.95
CA VAL A 103 20.54 2.98 7.31
C VAL A 103 19.31 3.89 7.36
N GLY A 104 18.43 3.62 8.33
CA GLY A 104 17.20 4.42 8.52
C GLY A 104 16.01 3.95 7.70
N GLU A 105 16.22 3.06 6.72
CA GLU A 105 15.15 2.44 5.95
C GLU A 105 14.57 1.21 6.66
N VAL A 106 13.39 0.77 6.22
CA VAL A 106 12.68 -0.39 6.76
C VAL A 106 13.57 -1.63 6.75
N GLY A 107 13.62 -2.33 7.87
CA GLY A 107 14.33 -3.61 8.02
C GLY A 107 15.84 -3.51 8.13
N TYR A 108 16.43 -2.29 8.14
CA TYR A 108 17.89 -2.16 8.31
C TYR A 108 18.37 -2.84 9.60
N ASN A 109 19.38 -3.70 9.50
CA ASN A 109 19.93 -4.53 10.59
C ASN A 109 18.90 -5.46 11.27
N GLU A 110 17.68 -5.62 10.74
CA GLU A 110 16.78 -6.66 11.23
C GLU A 110 17.22 -8.04 10.69
N ILE A 111 17.05 -9.06 11.55
CA ILE A 111 17.36 -10.46 11.22
C ILE A 111 16.16 -11.39 11.40
N VAL A 112 15.04 -10.83 11.90
CA VAL A 112 13.79 -11.58 12.12
C VAL A 112 12.72 -11.08 11.15
N PRO A 113 11.76 -11.94 10.77
CA PRO A 113 10.67 -11.54 9.90
C PRO A 113 9.90 -10.33 10.44
N ASN A 114 9.77 -9.31 9.61
CA ASN A 114 9.03 -8.08 9.92
C ASN A 114 7.74 -7.94 9.10
N ALA A 115 7.46 -8.91 8.22
CA ALA A 115 6.31 -8.90 7.33
C ALA A 115 5.73 -10.30 7.12
N THR A 116 4.53 -10.35 6.53
CA THR A 116 3.98 -11.52 5.85
C THR A 116 3.89 -11.24 4.35
N VAL A 117 4.00 -12.30 3.54
CA VAL A 117 4.03 -12.19 2.08
C VAL A 117 3.06 -13.21 1.47
N GLN A 118 2.27 -12.75 0.51
CA GLN A 118 1.38 -13.58 -0.29
C GLN A 118 1.30 -13.05 -1.72
N ILE A 119 0.80 -13.88 -2.65
CA ILE A 119 0.45 -13.39 -3.98
C ILE A 119 -0.73 -12.42 -3.92
N ARG A 120 -0.79 -11.51 -4.91
CA ARG A 120 -1.93 -10.60 -5.09
C ARG A 120 -2.44 -10.61 -6.54
N GLY A 121 -3.60 -9.96 -6.72
CA GLY A 121 -4.32 -9.90 -7.98
C GLY A 121 -5.29 -11.07 -8.14
N GLN A 122 -6.14 -10.97 -9.14
CA GLN A 122 -7.07 -12.02 -9.53
C GLN A 122 -6.55 -12.69 -10.80
N THR A 123 -6.86 -12.17 -11.97
CA THR A 123 -6.37 -12.72 -13.25
C THR A 123 -4.84 -12.76 -13.29
N SER A 124 -4.15 -11.73 -12.80
CA SER A 124 -2.68 -11.70 -12.79
C SER A 124 -2.03 -12.73 -11.87
N SER A 125 -2.78 -13.39 -10.99
CA SER A 125 -2.27 -14.50 -10.17
C SER A 125 -1.97 -15.76 -10.98
N THR A 126 -2.47 -15.86 -12.20
CA THR A 126 -2.17 -16.98 -13.13
C THR A 126 -0.85 -16.79 -13.88
N ASN A 127 -0.24 -15.60 -13.84
CA ASN A 127 1.01 -15.34 -14.54
C ASN A 127 2.18 -16.11 -13.88
N ASP A 128 3.21 -16.43 -14.66
CA ASP A 128 4.44 -17.07 -14.17
C ASP A 128 5.17 -16.18 -13.15
N GLN A 129 5.31 -14.88 -13.44
CA GLN A 129 5.84 -13.91 -12.49
C GLN A 129 4.68 -13.26 -11.73
N LYS A 130 4.65 -13.53 -10.43
CA LYS A 130 3.55 -13.13 -9.55
C LYS A 130 3.63 -11.65 -9.14
N ASN A 131 2.49 -11.10 -8.81
CA ASN A 131 2.39 -9.89 -8.01
C ASN A 131 2.39 -10.28 -6.53
N TYR A 132 2.97 -9.44 -5.68
CA TYR A 132 3.08 -9.72 -4.25
C TYR A 132 2.39 -8.65 -3.40
N LYS A 133 1.80 -9.08 -2.29
CA LYS A 133 1.39 -8.26 -1.16
C LYS A 133 2.34 -8.56 -0.02
N ILE A 134 3.09 -7.55 0.41
CA ILE A 134 3.96 -7.60 1.57
C ILE A 134 3.30 -6.75 2.65
N GLU A 135 2.96 -7.33 3.79
CA GLU A 135 2.32 -6.62 4.88
C GLU A 135 3.23 -6.59 6.11
N LEU A 136 3.72 -5.40 6.45
CA LEU A 136 4.55 -5.18 7.64
C LEU A 136 3.77 -5.54 8.90
N LYS A 137 4.35 -6.35 9.78
CA LYS A 137 3.75 -6.75 11.05
C LYS A 137 3.49 -5.52 11.94
N LYS A 138 2.48 -5.60 12.78
CA LYS A 138 2.15 -4.52 13.72
C LYS A 138 3.36 -4.22 14.62
N GLY A 139 3.72 -2.94 14.72
CA GLY A 139 4.89 -2.50 15.49
C GLY A 139 6.23 -2.55 14.75
N LYS A 140 6.25 -3.01 13.48
CA LYS A 140 7.46 -3.07 12.64
C LYS A 140 7.65 -1.86 11.73
N GLY A 141 6.97 -0.76 12.03
CA GLY A 141 7.06 0.48 11.26
C GLY A 141 6.18 0.49 10.01
N THR A 142 6.50 1.44 9.15
CA THR A 142 5.85 1.64 7.86
C THR A 142 6.91 2.06 6.84
N TRP A 143 6.69 1.73 5.58
CA TRP A 143 7.46 2.30 4.49
C TRP A 143 6.66 3.44 3.86
N ARG A 144 7.19 4.66 3.92
CA ARG A 144 6.51 5.88 3.41
C ARG A 144 5.06 6.00 3.91
N GLY A 145 4.82 5.66 5.19
CA GLY A 145 3.50 5.66 5.80
C GLY A 145 2.61 4.47 5.46
N GLN A 146 3.08 3.51 4.65
CA GLN A 146 2.32 2.35 4.22
C GLN A 146 2.76 1.09 4.99
N ARG A 147 1.80 0.32 5.53
CA ARG A 147 2.05 -1.01 6.09
C ARG A 147 1.94 -2.11 5.04
N THR A 148 1.10 -1.90 4.04
CA THR A 148 0.88 -2.84 2.95
C THR A 148 1.58 -2.34 1.70
N ILE A 149 2.55 -3.11 1.22
CA ILE A 149 3.34 -2.83 0.04
C ILE A 149 2.85 -3.79 -1.05
N ALA A 150 2.21 -3.24 -2.07
CA ALA A 150 1.64 -4.00 -3.16
C ALA A 150 2.54 -3.87 -4.39
N LEU A 151 3.18 -4.95 -4.79
CA LEU A 151 4.11 -5.01 -5.92
C LEU A 151 3.43 -5.65 -7.14
N ASN A 152 3.34 -4.91 -8.23
CA ASN A 152 2.76 -5.35 -9.49
C ASN A 152 3.85 -5.59 -10.54
N LYS A 153 3.86 -6.78 -11.14
CA LYS A 153 4.85 -7.19 -12.14
C LYS A 153 4.52 -6.74 -13.56
N HIS A 154 3.23 -6.53 -13.87
CA HIS A 154 2.74 -6.12 -15.20
C HIS A 154 3.22 -7.00 -16.36
N MET A 155 3.02 -8.31 -16.25
CA MET A 155 3.44 -9.29 -17.26
C MET A 155 2.86 -9.03 -18.66
N GLY A 156 1.67 -8.47 -18.75
CA GLY A 156 1.01 -8.12 -20.02
C GLY A 156 1.54 -6.85 -20.71
N GLU A 157 2.55 -6.19 -20.12
CA GLU A 157 3.09 -4.93 -20.63
C GLU A 157 4.61 -4.99 -20.77
N GLY A 158 5.10 -4.89 -22.03
CA GLY A 158 6.52 -5.04 -22.32
C GLY A 158 7.43 -3.96 -21.70
N LEU A 159 6.93 -2.72 -21.59
CA LEU A 159 7.71 -1.59 -21.06
C LEU A 159 7.56 -1.41 -19.54
N ARG A 160 6.53 -1.98 -18.94
CA ARG A 160 6.27 -2.02 -17.49
C ARG A 160 6.17 -0.67 -16.78
N PHE A 161 5.92 0.43 -17.50
CA PHE A 161 5.79 1.76 -16.90
C PHE A 161 4.40 2.38 -17.02
N ARG A 162 3.50 1.84 -17.88
CA ARG A 162 2.18 2.45 -18.12
C ARG A 162 1.34 2.59 -16.88
N ASN A 163 1.45 1.63 -15.97
CA ASN A 163 0.69 1.66 -14.71
C ASN A 163 1.13 2.85 -13.85
N LYS A 164 2.45 3.03 -13.64
CA LYS A 164 2.96 4.20 -12.94
C LYS A 164 2.57 5.49 -13.65
N MET A 165 2.82 5.60 -14.96
CA MET A 165 2.48 6.78 -15.74
C MET A 165 0.99 7.16 -15.62
N ALA A 166 0.08 6.18 -15.62
CA ALA A 166 -1.35 6.46 -15.47
C ALA A 166 -1.67 7.05 -14.08
N TYR A 167 -1.07 6.53 -13.01
CA TYR A 167 -1.24 7.09 -11.66
C TYR A 167 -0.63 8.49 -11.56
N ASP A 168 0.58 8.70 -12.06
CA ASP A 168 1.24 10.01 -12.04
C ASP A 168 0.40 11.09 -12.79
N LEU A 169 -0.24 10.70 -13.90
CA LEU A 169 -1.17 11.59 -14.60
C LEU A 169 -2.42 11.93 -13.76
N ILE A 170 -2.96 10.95 -13.02
CA ILE A 170 -4.12 11.16 -12.13
C ILE A 170 -3.75 12.08 -10.95
N GLU A 171 -2.55 11.96 -10.40
CA GLU A 171 -2.05 12.85 -9.34
C GLU A 171 -2.09 14.32 -9.75
N GLY A 172 -1.82 14.61 -11.03
CA GLY A 172 -1.87 15.96 -11.60
C GLY A 172 -3.30 16.50 -11.81
N ILE A 173 -4.36 15.69 -11.63
CA ILE A 173 -5.75 16.13 -11.78
C ILE A 173 -6.29 16.58 -10.43
N PRO A 174 -6.59 17.89 -10.23
CA PRO A 174 -6.98 18.42 -8.92
C PRO A 174 -8.22 17.76 -8.32
N GLN A 175 -9.13 17.28 -9.16
CA GLN A 175 -10.44 16.72 -8.76
C GLN A 175 -10.40 15.20 -8.55
N MET A 176 -9.24 14.54 -8.71
CA MET A 176 -9.13 13.10 -8.57
C MET A 176 -8.16 12.75 -7.43
N THR A 177 -8.51 11.72 -6.69
CA THR A 177 -7.61 11.08 -5.74
C THR A 177 -6.76 10.07 -6.50
N GLY A 178 -5.44 10.25 -6.50
CA GLY A 178 -4.49 9.31 -7.08
C GLY A 178 -4.07 8.22 -6.08
N LEU A 179 -3.17 7.36 -6.52
CA LEU A 179 -2.46 6.42 -5.65
C LEU A 179 -0.96 6.62 -5.85
N ARG A 180 -0.22 6.77 -4.77
CA ARG A 180 1.23 6.89 -4.83
C ARG A 180 1.84 5.62 -5.43
N THR A 181 2.81 5.80 -6.30
CA THR A 181 3.50 4.69 -6.97
C THR A 181 5.01 4.85 -6.85
N GLN A 182 5.72 3.73 -6.97
CA GLN A 182 7.17 3.71 -6.98
C GLN A 182 7.68 2.55 -7.83
N PHE A 183 8.71 2.76 -8.63
CA PHE A 183 9.45 1.65 -9.21
C PHE A 183 10.31 0.97 -8.14
N VAL A 184 10.21 -0.35 -8.11
CA VAL A 184 10.92 -1.20 -7.16
C VAL A 184 11.68 -2.28 -7.91
N HIS A 185 12.99 -2.40 -7.67
CA HIS A 185 13.77 -3.57 -8.02
C HIS A 185 13.73 -4.55 -6.86
N LEU A 186 13.17 -5.73 -7.07
CA LEU A 186 12.97 -6.73 -6.03
C LEU A 186 13.99 -7.85 -6.14
N TYR A 187 14.70 -8.09 -5.05
CA TYR A 187 15.52 -9.28 -4.83
C TYR A 187 14.86 -10.18 -3.80
N VAL A 188 14.77 -11.48 -4.06
CA VAL A 188 14.16 -12.44 -3.15
C VAL A 188 15.19 -13.51 -2.75
N ARG A 189 15.23 -13.81 -1.46
CA ARG A 189 16.00 -14.95 -0.92
C ARG A 189 15.04 -15.92 -0.25
N ASP A 190 14.96 -17.14 -0.79
CA ASP A 190 14.08 -18.19 -0.28
C ASP A 190 14.78 -19.05 0.78
N LEU A 191 14.32 -18.96 2.02
CA LEU A 191 14.73 -19.80 3.14
C LEU A 191 13.60 -20.73 3.62
N THR A 192 12.52 -20.90 2.85
CA THR A 192 11.35 -21.70 3.26
C THR A 192 11.66 -23.20 3.29
N THR A 193 12.63 -23.67 2.51
CA THR A 193 13.02 -25.10 2.41
C THR A 193 14.42 -25.38 2.94
N GLY A 194 15.14 -24.39 3.45
CA GLY A 194 16.49 -24.56 3.96
C GLY A 194 17.24 -23.25 4.15
N SER A 195 18.52 -23.35 4.47
CA SER A 195 19.42 -22.20 4.65
C SER A 195 20.42 -22.10 3.52
N GLY A 196 21.00 -20.90 3.31
CA GLY A 196 22.12 -20.69 2.40
C GLY A 196 21.75 -20.26 0.99
N ALA A 197 20.47 -19.99 0.69
CA ALA A 197 20.09 -19.42 -0.59
C ALA A 197 20.67 -18.00 -0.77
N ALA A 198 21.07 -17.67 -1.98
CA ALA A 198 21.43 -16.31 -2.38
C ALA A 198 20.18 -15.50 -2.71
N PHE A 199 20.31 -14.18 -2.84
CA PHE A 199 19.28 -13.35 -3.43
C PHE A 199 19.19 -13.60 -4.94
N GLU A 200 17.97 -13.83 -5.40
CA GLU A 200 17.65 -13.93 -6.83
C GLU A 200 17.02 -12.62 -7.30
N ASP A 201 17.35 -12.20 -8.51
CA ASP A 201 16.81 -10.99 -9.12
C ASP A 201 15.41 -11.26 -9.68
N TYR A 202 14.41 -10.68 -9.06
CA TYR A 202 13.01 -10.71 -9.50
C TYR A 202 12.68 -9.55 -10.44
N GLY A 203 13.62 -8.62 -10.66
CA GLY A 203 13.54 -7.48 -11.57
C GLY A 203 12.55 -6.40 -11.15
N LEU A 204 12.11 -5.63 -12.13
CA LEU A 204 11.29 -4.43 -11.92
C LEU A 204 9.84 -4.76 -11.59
N TYR A 205 9.33 -4.07 -10.56
CA TYR A 205 7.92 -3.99 -10.15
C TYR A 205 7.47 -2.53 -10.09
N THR A 206 6.17 -2.30 -10.19
CA THR A 206 5.56 -1.05 -9.73
C THR A 206 4.90 -1.31 -8.38
N GLN A 207 5.39 -0.65 -7.33
CA GLN A 207 4.66 -0.56 -6.09
C GLN A 207 3.49 0.40 -6.30
N VAL A 208 2.30 0.00 -5.88
CA VAL A 208 1.09 0.83 -5.90
C VAL A 208 0.54 0.91 -4.49
N GLU A 209 0.19 2.10 -4.05
CA GLU A 209 -0.41 2.30 -2.74
C GLU A 209 -1.66 1.44 -2.56
N GLN A 210 -1.73 0.74 -1.44
CA GLN A 210 -2.90 -0.07 -1.13
C GLN A 210 -4.01 0.82 -0.56
N LEU A 211 -5.08 1.00 -1.33
CA LEU A 211 -6.23 1.77 -0.90
C LEU A 211 -6.94 1.07 0.27
N ASN A 212 -6.92 1.72 1.43
CA ASN A 212 -7.48 1.26 2.70
C ASN A 212 -7.64 2.44 3.67
N LYS A 213 -8.07 2.18 4.91
CA LYS A 213 -8.24 3.21 5.96
C LYS A 213 -6.95 4.02 6.24
N THR A 214 -5.78 3.43 6.06
CA THR A 214 -4.50 4.12 6.23
C THR A 214 -4.26 5.09 5.08
N ALA A 215 -4.51 4.65 3.85
CA ALA A 215 -4.42 5.50 2.67
C ALA A 215 -5.39 6.68 2.77
N LEU A 216 -6.67 6.45 3.11
CA LEU A 216 -7.64 7.54 3.32
C LEU A 216 -7.09 8.61 4.26
N LYS A 217 -6.54 8.17 5.42
CA LYS A 217 -5.94 9.11 6.38
C LYS A 217 -4.75 9.87 5.79
N THR A 218 -3.88 9.19 5.05
CA THR A 218 -2.67 9.81 4.46
C THR A 218 -3.06 10.84 3.40
N HIS A 219 -4.14 10.58 2.65
CA HIS A 219 -4.70 11.51 1.67
C HIS A 219 -5.50 12.66 2.29
N GLY A 220 -5.57 12.75 3.63
CA GLY A 220 -6.36 13.78 4.32
C GLY A 220 -7.87 13.55 4.29
N LEU A 221 -8.29 12.36 3.85
CA LEU A 221 -9.68 11.95 3.80
C LEU A 221 -10.13 11.32 5.12
N ASP A 222 -11.44 11.23 5.35
CA ASP A 222 -11.96 10.54 6.53
C ASP A 222 -11.63 9.05 6.47
N ARG A 223 -10.83 8.57 7.43
CA ARG A 223 -10.47 7.15 7.50
C ARG A 223 -11.66 6.21 7.72
N ASN A 224 -12.78 6.71 8.22
CA ASN A 224 -14.01 5.97 8.45
C ASN A 224 -15.02 6.18 7.32
N GLY A 225 -14.65 6.97 6.31
CA GLY A 225 -15.47 7.20 5.12
C GLY A 225 -15.71 5.92 4.32
N GLN A 226 -16.78 5.94 3.55
CA GLN A 226 -17.11 4.84 2.63
C GLN A 226 -16.04 4.76 1.52
N LEU A 227 -15.48 3.57 1.34
CA LEU A 227 -14.49 3.29 0.31
C LEU A 227 -14.86 2.01 -0.42
N TYR A 228 -15.12 2.13 -1.71
CA TYR A 228 -15.50 1.01 -2.54
C TYR A 228 -14.46 0.76 -3.65
N LYS A 229 -14.22 -0.50 -3.92
CA LYS A 229 -13.53 -0.95 -5.11
C LYS A 229 -14.56 -1.45 -6.12
N VAL A 230 -14.55 -0.86 -7.29
CA VAL A 230 -15.37 -1.30 -8.42
C VAL A 230 -14.82 -2.61 -8.97
N ASN A 231 -15.66 -3.64 -9.01
CA ASN A 231 -15.36 -4.95 -9.58
C ASN A 231 -16.31 -5.22 -10.74
N SER A 232 -15.81 -5.72 -11.87
CA SER A 232 -16.61 -6.16 -13.03
C SER A 232 -17.82 -5.27 -13.35
N PHE A 233 -17.63 -3.96 -13.18
CA PHE A 233 -18.74 -2.99 -13.17
C PHE A 233 -19.26 -2.69 -14.57
N GLU A 234 -18.42 -2.71 -15.58
CA GLU A 234 -18.72 -2.46 -17.00
C GLU A 234 -19.54 -1.19 -17.29
N PHE A 235 -19.61 -0.25 -16.32
CA PHE A 235 -20.41 0.99 -16.37
C PHE A 235 -21.91 0.78 -16.61
N GLN A 236 -22.43 -0.38 -16.19
CA GLN A 236 -23.87 -0.65 -16.19
C GLN A 236 -24.51 -0.20 -14.88
N ARG A 237 -25.84 -0.11 -14.85
CA ARG A 237 -26.56 0.43 -13.67
C ARG A 237 -26.73 -0.59 -12.54
N TYR A 238 -26.81 -1.88 -12.87
CA TYR A 238 -27.00 -2.99 -11.92
C TYR A 238 -28.11 -2.75 -10.88
N GLU A 239 -29.27 -2.23 -11.32
CA GLU A 239 -30.37 -1.78 -10.44
C GLU A 239 -30.92 -2.89 -9.54
N ASP A 240 -30.80 -4.16 -9.95
CA ASP A 240 -31.26 -5.31 -9.17
C ASP A 240 -30.26 -5.72 -8.06
N ASP A 241 -28.98 -5.38 -8.19
CA ASP A 241 -27.91 -5.78 -7.29
C ASP A 241 -27.42 -4.63 -6.39
N LEU A 242 -27.35 -3.40 -6.94
CA LEU A 242 -26.91 -2.21 -6.19
C LEU A 242 -28.09 -1.51 -5.52
N LYS A 243 -28.48 -2.01 -4.37
CA LYS A 243 -29.60 -1.50 -3.55
C LYS A 243 -29.09 -0.90 -2.25
N LEU A 244 -29.90 -0.04 -1.65
CA LEU A 244 -29.60 0.49 -0.32
C LEU A 244 -29.81 -0.57 0.75
N THR A 245 -29.09 -0.50 1.84
CA THR A 245 -29.25 -1.42 2.99
C THR A 245 -30.65 -1.38 3.60
N THR A 246 -31.41 -0.32 3.34
CA THR A 246 -32.81 -0.15 3.75
C THR A 246 -33.82 -0.83 2.83
N ASP A 247 -33.40 -1.28 1.66
CA ASP A 247 -34.29 -1.94 0.70
C ASP A 247 -34.59 -3.38 1.15
N PRO A 248 -35.87 -3.83 1.05
CA PRO A 248 -36.27 -5.15 1.56
C PRO A 248 -35.57 -6.34 0.89
N ASP A 249 -35.06 -6.13 -0.31
CA ASP A 249 -34.38 -7.13 -1.13
C ASP A 249 -32.89 -6.84 -1.30
N TYR A 250 -32.32 -6.05 -0.38
CA TYR A 250 -30.87 -5.85 -0.30
C TYR A 250 -30.14 -7.18 -0.06
N ASP A 251 -29.13 -7.45 -0.86
CA ASP A 251 -28.22 -8.61 -0.73
C ASP A 251 -26.78 -8.12 -0.80
N GLU A 252 -26.07 -8.16 0.34
CA GLU A 252 -24.69 -7.71 0.46
C GLU A 252 -23.76 -8.44 -0.52
N LYS A 253 -23.96 -9.75 -0.75
CA LYS A 253 -23.11 -10.52 -1.66
C LYS A 253 -23.27 -10.06 -3.10
N LYS A 254 -24.49 -9.74 -3.52
CA LYS A 254 -24.76 -9.20 -4.85
C LYS A 254 -24.17 -7.80 -4.99
N PHE A 255 -24.36 -6.95 -3.98
CA PHE A 255 -23.81 -5.61 -3.93
C PHE A 255 -22.29 -5.64 -4.07
N GLU A 256 -21.58 -6.47 -3.29
CA GLU A 256 -20.13 -6.57 -3.29
C GLU A 256 -19.53 -7.23 -4.55
N GLN A 257 -20.34 -7.90 -5.38
CA GLN A 257 -19.89 -8.33 -6.72
C GLN A 257 -19.48 -7.14 -7.60
N HIS A 258 -20.11 -5.99 -7.39
CA HIS A 258 -19.89 -4.77 -8.18
C HIS A 258 -19.12 -3.69 -7.40
N LEU A 259 -19.45 -3.49 -6.13
CA LEU A 259 -18.85 -2.48 -5.24
C LEU A 259 -18.34 -3.13 -3.96
N GLU A 260 -17.11 -3.66 -4.00
CA GLU A 260 -16.47 -4.30 -2.86
C GLU A 260 -16.04 -3.27 -1.81
N THR A 261 -16.51 -3.41 -0.57
CA THR A 261 -16.13 -2.53 0.55
C THR A 261 -14.67 -2.68 0.92
N LYS A 262 -13.94 -1.57 1.00
CA LYS A 262 -12.50 -1.53 1.35
C LYS A 262 -12.17 -0.69 2.60
N GLY A 263 -13.02 0.19 2.99
CA GLY A 263 -12.79 1.12 4.11
C GLY A 263 -13.66 0.84 5.32
N SER A 264 -14.95 1.10 5.24
CA SER A 264 -15.94 0.82 6.27
C SER A 264 -16.34 -0.65 6.28
N SER A 265 -16.96 -1.09 7.36
CA SER A 265 -17.54 -2.42 7.46
C SER A 265 -19.05 -2.43 7.20
N ASP A 266 -19.61 -1.29 6.86
CA ASP A 266 -21.03 -1.14 6.54
C ASP A 266 -21.23 -0.41 5.20
N HIS A 267 -22.42 -0.57 4.63
CA HIS A 267 -22.84 0.02 3.35
C HIS A 267 -23.84 1.18 3.54
N THR A 268 -23.91 1.76 4.74
CA THR A 268 -24.85 2.84 5.07
C THR A 268 -24.43 4.20 4.57
#